data_1414ec705657c7728e00b217d91061e7
#
_entry.id   1414ec705657c7728e00b217d91061e7
#
_cell.length_a   1.000
_cell.length_b   1.000
_cell.length_c   1.000
_cell.angle_alpha   90.00
_cell.angle_beta   90.00
_cell.angle_gamma   90.00
#
_symmetry.space_group_name_H-M   'P 1'
#
loop_
_entity.id
_entity.type
_entity.pdbx_description
1 polymer ?
#
loop_
_entity_poly.entity_id
_entity_poly.type
_entity_poly.pdbx_seq_one_letter_code
_entity_poly.pdbx_strand_id
1 'polypeptide(L)'
;RYAEIWKDFKDMSQSQFIEKVPQIDIMKYDYMKEFRNRDSRLYVSMMFPFKGWHETIKGTFYFRWDPDLINKDGNESWTGYFYRKMVTLDPYDTWTAEEDYPVIRYAEVLLTYAEARIQNSGWDTEVQKALNDLRDRCGMPDVPTTMPSKEEALAFVRNERRIELAAEGHRFDDIRRYGNDYCSKAMNGPSYAPNGYVVINKVWDNRLMLSLIHI
;
A
#
# COMPACT_ATOMS: atom_id res chain seq x y z
N ARG A 1 -4.65 -14.58 -13.84
CA ARG A 1 -3.75 -13.41 -13.97
C ARG A 1 -2.28 -13.77 -13.73
N TYR A 2 -1.98 -14.49 -12.67
CA TYR A 2 -0.60 -14.85 -12.29
C TYR A 2 -0.07 -16.08 -12.99
N ALA A 3 -0.93 -16.98 -13.39
CA ALA A 3 -0.56 -18.24 -14.04
C ALA A 3 0.22 -18.04 -15.34
N GLU A 4 0.01 -16.93 -16.03
CA GLU A 4 0.67 -16.60 -17.27
C GLU A 4 2.16 -16.28 -17.06
N ILE A 5 2.44 -15.45 -16.05
CA ILE A 5 3.83 -15.10 -15.69
C ILE A 5 4.52 -16.30 -15.05
N TRP A 6 3.80 -17.02 -14.18
CA TRP A 6 4.35 -18.12 -13.43
C TRP A 6 4.81 -19.28 -14.30
N LYS A 7 4.13 -19.55 -15.43
CA LYS A 7 4.53 -20.59 -16.38
C LYS A 7 5.96 -20.45 -16.85
N ASP A 8 6.43 -19.23 -17.03
CA ASP A 8 7.76 -18.97 -17.57
C ASP A 8 8.87 -19.10 -16.52
N PHE A 9 8.52 -19.11 -15.23
CA PHE A 9 9.49 -19.00 -14.15
C PHE A 9 9.42 -20.10 -13.09
N LYS A 10 8.34 -20.90 -13.05
CA LYS A 10 8.10 -21.88 -11.98
C LYS A 10 9.20 -22.92 -11.80
N ASP A 11 9.80 -23.33 -12.92
CA ASP A 11 10.79 -24.40 -12.95
C ASP A 11 12.24 -23.87 -12.88
N MET A 12 12.42 -22.56 -12.73
CA MET A 12 13.75 -21.95 -12.64
C MET A 12 14.33 -22.07 -11.24
N SER A 13 15.60 -22.38 -11.16
CA SER A 13 16.35 -22.18 -9.93
C SER A 13 16.45 -20.69 -9.58
N GLN A 14 16.73 -20.38 -8.32
CA GLN A 14 16.91 -19.00 -7.88
C GLN A 14 17.99 -18.27 -8.69
N SER A 15 19.11 -18.93 -9.00
CA SER A 15 20.19 -18.36 -9.79
C SER A 15 19.75 -18.00 -11.21
N GLN A 16 19.04 -18.92 -11.88
CA GLN A 16 18.50 -18.68 -13.21
C GLN A 16 17.46 -17.55 -13.23
N PHE A 17 16.66 -17.45 -12.16
CA PHE A 17 15.69 -16.40 -12.01
C PHE A 17 16.36 -15.02 -11.87
N ILE A 18 17.37 -14.89 -11.01
CA ILE A 18 18.14 -13.65 -10.82
C ILE A 18 18.83 -13.21 -12.12
N GLU A 19 19.37 -14.15 -12.90
CA GLU A 19 20.01 -13.86 -14.16
C GLU A 19 19.03 -13.39 -15.24
N LYS A 20 17.86 -14.01 -15.30
CA LYS A 20 16.88 -13.79 -16.36
C LYS A 20 15.99 -12.59 -16.16
N VAL A 21 15.59 -12.30 -14.93
CA VAL A 21 14.62 -11.21 -14.62
C VAL A 21 15.04 -9.85 -15.16
N PRO A 22 16.31 -9.40 -15.03
CA PRO A 22 16.71 -8.10 -15.58
C PRO A 22 16.59 -7.97 -17.10
N GLN A 23 16.53 -9.09 -17.80
CA GLN A 23 16.46 -9.15 -19.28
C GLN A 23 15.02 -9.14 -19.79
N ILE A 24 14.04 -9.21 -18.88
CA ILE A 24 12.62 -9.31 -19.23
C ILE A 24 11.93 -7.99 -18.94
N ASP A 25 11.22 -7.49 -19.95
CA ASP A 25 10.27 -6.40 -19.73
C ASP A 25 9.02 -6.97 -19.02
N ILE A 26 9.12 -7.13 -17.71
CA ILE A 26 8.05 -7.66 -16.87
C ILE A 26 6.77 -6.82 -16.96
N MET A 27 6.91 -5.54 -17.35
CA MET A 27 5.76 -4.64 -17.50
C MET A 27 4.91 -4.93 -18.74
N LYS A 28 5.33 -5.82 -19.63
CA LYS A 28 4.51 -6.28 -20.76
C LYS A 28 3.38 -7.21 -20.33
N TYR A 29 3.55 -7.94 -19.24
CA TYR A 29 2.53 -8.87 -18.78
C TYR A 29 1.25 -8.14 -18.34
N ASP A 30 0.11 -8.68 -18.72
CA ASP A 30 -1.20 -8.10 -18.41
C ASP A 30 -1.44 -7.90 -16.92
N TYR A 31 -0.93 -8.83 -16.12
CA TYR A 31 -0.96 -8.73 -14.66
C TYR A 31 -0.28 -7.46 -14.14
N MET A 32 0.82 -7.05 -14.76
CA MET A 32 1.59 -5.89 -14.34
C MET A 32 0.92 -4.56 -14.70
N LYS A 33 -0.18 -4.57 -15.46
CA LYS A 33 -0.93 -3.36 -15.79
C LYS A 33 -1.41 -2.59 -14.56
N GLU A 34 -1.74 -3.29 -13.49
CA GLU A 34 -2.17 -2.65 -12.24
C GLU A 34 -1.07 -1.86 -11.53
N PHE A 35 0.21 -2.15 -11.84
CA PHE A 35 1.38 -1.47 -11.26
C PHE A 35 1.97 -0.39 -12.16
N ARG A 36 1.41 -0.19 -13.37
CA ARG A 36 1.90 0.82 -14.32
C ARG A 36 1.33 2.19 -14.01
N ASN A 37 2.17 3.23 -14.18
CA ASN A 37 1.74 4.63 -14.05
C ASN A 37 0.98 4.90 -12.75
N ARG A 38 1.48 4.35 -11.66
CA ARG A 38 0.93 4.54 -10.32
C ARG A 38 1.73 5.60 -9.56
N ASP A 39 1.14 6.04 -8.46
CA ASP A 39 1.82 6.86 -7.48
C ASP A 39 3.19 6.24 -7.12
N SER A 40 4.25 7.06 -7.10
CA SER A 40 5.61 6.60 -6.83
C SER A 40 5.73 5.87 -5.48
N ARG A 41 4.91 6.25 -4.51
CA ARG A 41 4.85 5.63 -3.19
C ARG A 41 4.39 4.18 -3.21
N LEU A 42 3.61 3.76 -4.23
CA LEU A 42 3.27 2.36 -4.40
C LEU A 42 4.54 1.52 -4.60
N TYR A 43 5.46 2.01 -5.44
CA TYR A 43 6.66 1.25 -5.79
C TYR A 43 7.66 1.09 -4.63
N VAL A 44 7.63 1.98 -3.65
CA VAL A 44 8.47 1.87 -2.46
C VAL A 44 7.77 1.21 -1.27
N SER A 45 6.43 1.22 -1.26
CA SER A 45 5.65 0.70 -0.13
C SER A 45 5.18 -0.74 -0.31
N MET A 46 5.11 -1.22 -1.57
CA MET A 46 4.54 -2.53 -1.89
C MET A 46 5.54 -3.42 -2.60
N MET A 47 5.46 -4.70 -2.29
CA MET A 47 6.09 -5.75 -3.07
C MET A 47 5.14 -6.21 -4.16
N PHE A 48 5.69 -6.47 -5.33
CA PHE A 48 4.98 -7.08 -6.44
C PHE A 48 5.92 -8.03 -7.19
N PRO A 49 5.40 -8.95 -8.00
CA PRO A 49 6.20 -9.94 -8.67
C PRO A 49 7.37 -9.32 -9.43
N PHE A 50 8.52 -9.94 -9.32
CA PHE A 50 9.77 -9.56 -9.99
C PHE A 50 10.37 -8.21 -9.59
N LYS A 51 9.83 -7.55 -8.58
CA LYS A 51 10.46 -6.35 -8.05
C LYS A 51 11.79 -6.71 -7.39
N GLY A 52 12.84 -5.94 -7.72
CA GLY A 52 14.08 -5.96 -6.98
C GLY A 52 13.82 -5.57 -5.51
N TRP A 53 14.21 -6.45 -4.60
CA TRP A 53 13.98 -6.23 -3.18
C TRP A 53 15.16 -5.51 -2.56
N HIS A 54 16.33 -6.12 -2.70
CA HIS A 54 17.51 -5.62 -2.07
C HIS A 54 18.75 -6.09 -2.81
N GLU A 55 19.79 -5.27 -2.80
CA GLU A 55 21.07 -5.59 -3.38
C GLU A 55 21.95 -6.25 -2.33
N THR A 56 22.50 -7.40 -2.68
CA THR A 56 23.51 -8.10 -1.89
C THR A 56 24.83 -8.14 -2.64
N ILE A 57 25.91 -8.58 -1.97
CA ILE A 57 27.18 -8.88 -2.62
C ILE A 57 27.04 -9.91 -3.77
N LYS A 58 25.97 -10.70 -3.73
CA LYS A 58 25.63 -11.72 -4.75
C LYS A 58 24.70 -11.21 -5.85
N GLY A 59 24.34 -9.92 -5.84
CA GLY A 59 23.42 -9.30 -6.77
C GLY A 59 22.06 -8.94 -6.18
N THR A 60 21.17 -8.43 -7.02
CA THR A 60 19.84 -8.02 -6.62
C THR A 60 18.95 -9.21 -6.32
N PHE A 61 18.31 -9.19 -5.16
CA PHE A 61 17.31 -10.18 -4.80
C PHE A 61 15.95 -9.74 -5.33
N TYR A 62 15.31 -10.53 -6.20
CA TYR A 62 14.02 -10.23 -6.77
C TYR A 62 12.92 -10.96 -6.02
N PHE A 63 11.79 -10.28 -5.78
CA PHE A 63 10.61 -10.90 -5.18
C PHE A 63 10.03 -11.93 -6.17
N ARG A 64 10.22 -13.20 -5.83
CA ARG A 64 9.66 -14.33 -6.56
C ARG A 64 8.33 -14.68 -5.95
N TRP A 65 7.28 -14.30 -6.64
CA TRP A 65 5.94 -14.60 -6.18
C TRP A 65 5.51 -15.97 -6.68
N ASP A 66 5.25 -16.89 -5.74
CA ASP A 66 4.79 -18.23 -6.02
C ASP A 66 3.34 -18.39 -5.53
N PRO A 67 2.36 -18.48 -6.45
CA PRO A 67 0.97 -18.66 -6.05
C PRO A 67 0.71 -19.98 -5.32
N ASP A 68 1.56 -20.98 -5.49
CA ASP A 68 1.42 -22.25 -4.80
C ASP A 68 1.91 -22.20 -3.34
N LEU A 69 2.70 -21.18 -2.99
CA LEU A 69 3.15 -20.93 -1.62
C LEU A 69 2.17 -20.09 -0.80
N ILE A 70 1.18 -19.47 -1.44
CA ILE A 70 0.18 -18.67 -0.74
C ILE A 70 -0.62 -19.58 0.18
N ASN A 71 -0.58 -19.29 1.48
CA ASN A 71 -1.28 -20.00 2.56
C ASN A 71 -0.76 -21.39 2.95
N LYS A 72 0.42 -21.80 2.58
CA LYS A 72 0.94 -23.08 3.05
C LYS A 72 1.33 -23.06 4.53
N ASP A 73 1.91 -21.96 4.99
CA ASP A 73 2.50 -21.86 6.34
C ASP A 73 1.81 -20.83 7.25
N GLY A 74 0.76 -20.17 6.79
CA GLY A 74 -0.02 -19.20 7.57
C GLY A 74 0.60 -17.81 7.71
N ASN A 75 1.77 -17.57 7.15
CA ASN A 75 2.50 -16.30 7.21
C ASN A 75 2.39 -15.47 5.93
N GLU A 76 1.74 -16.00 4.91
CA GLU A 76 1.61 -15.34 3.61
C GLU A 76 0.38 -14.44 3.56
N SER A 77 0.43 -13.48 2.64
CA SER A 77 -0.71 -12.63 2.36
C SER A 77 -1.80 -13.37 1.59
N TRP A 78 -3.03 -13.36 2.09
CA TRP A 78 -4.20 -13.91 1.40
C TRP A 78 -4.52 -13.23 0.07
N THR A 79 -4.04 -12.00 -0.12
CA THR A 79 -4.28 -11.22 -1.33
C THR A 79 -3.11 -11.28 -2.31
N GLY A 80 -1.96 -11.79 -1.89
CA GLY A 80 -0.71 -11.76 -2.64
C GLY A 80 -0.01 -10.40 -2.65
N TYR A 81 -0.58 -9.39 -1.99
CA TYR A 81 0.08 -8.10 -1.81
C TYR A 81 0.83 -8.07 -0.49
N PHE A 82 2.09 -7.67 -0.54
CA PHE A 82 2.94 -7.54 0.62
C PHE A 82 3.42 -6.11 0.77
N TYR A 83 3.55 -5.65 1.99
CA TYR A 83 4.19 -4.38 2.27
C TYR A 83 5.71 -4.54 2.29
N ARG A 84 6.40 -3.57 1.67
CA ARG A 84 7.84 -3.39 1.75
C ARG A 84 8.23 -2.31 2.75
N LYS A 85 7.34 -1.38 2.99
CA LYS A 85 7.53 -0.28 3.93
C LYS A 85 7.77 -0.83 5.33
N MET A 86 8.70 -0.25 6.07
CA MET A 86 9.13 -0.71 7.41
C MET A 86 9.75 -2.12 7.43
N VAL A 87 10.30 -2.55 6.31
CA VAL A 87 11.05 -3.79 6.24
C VAL A 87 12.51 -3.47 6.01
N THR A 88 13.39 -4.03 6.84
CA THR A 88 14.84 -3.84 6.68
C THR A 88 15.33 -4.28 5.30
N LEU A 89 16.26 -3.54 4.74
CA LEU A 89 16.92 -3.87 3.48
C LEU A 89 18.20 -4.66 3.70
N ASP A 90 18.74 -4.61 4.89
CA ASP A 90 19.96 -5.33 5.24
C ASP A 90 19.64 -6.80 5.54
N PRO A 91 20.50 -7.74 5.14
CA PRO A 91 20.35 -9.12 5.54
C PRO A 91 20.49 -9.19 7.06
N TYR A 92 19.40 -9.50 7.72
CA TYR A 92 19.37 -9.71 9.17
C TYR A 92 19.41 -11.21 9.49
N ASP A 93 20.06 -11.53 10.56
CA ASP A 93 19.95 -12.86 11.13
C ASP A 93 18.56 -13.02 11.74
N THR A 94 18.05 -14.22 11.70
CA THR A 94 16.64 -14.57 12.01
C THR A 94 16.15 -13.87 13.28
N TRP A 95 15.07 -13.11 13.16
CA TRP A 95 14.35 -12.44 14.26
C TRP A 95 15.01 -11.21 14.90
N THR A 96 16.07 -10.68 14.31
CA THR A 96 16.77 -9.47 14.79
C THR A 96 16.70 -8.36 13.76
N ALA A 97 15.64 -7.59 13.76
CA ALA A 97 15.55 -6.34 12.99
C ALA A 97 15.74 -5.16 13.96
N GLU A 98 16.67 -4.27 13.63
CA GLU A 98 17.02 -3.11 14.46
C GLU A 98 16.32 -1.82 13.99
N GLU A 99 15.29 -1.92 13.13
CA GLU A 99 14.61 -0.74 12.64
C GLU A 99 13.66 -0.16 13.68
N ASP A 100 13.79 1.15 13.87
CA ASP A 100 12.87 1.92 14.71
C ASP A 100 11.51 2.08 14.03
N TYR A 101 10.44 1.81 14.76
CA TYR A 101 9.09 2.10 14.31
C TYR A 101 8.76 3.57 14.57
N PRO A 102 8.48 4.39 13.55
CA PRO A 102 8.13 5.78 13.76
C PRO A 102 6.75 5.91 14.41
N VAL A 103 6.71 6.42 15.63
CA VAL A 103 5.45 6.65 16.35
C VAL A 103 4.68 7.81 15.75
N ILE A 104 5.36 8.90 15.40
CA ILE A 104 4.81 10.06 14.71
C ILE A 104 5.85 10.55 13.70
N ARG A 105 5.41 10.89 12.50
CA ARG A 105 6.26 11.52 11.51
C ARG A 105 5.62 12.76 10.89
N TYR A 106 6.44 13.64 10.35
CA TYR A 106 6.01 14.94 9.86
C TYR A 106 4.88 14.88 8.82
N ALA A 107 4.87 13.85 7.98
CA ALA A 107 3.80 13.61 7.02
C ALA A 107 2.42 13.44 7.68
N GLU A 108 2.35 12.77 8.82
CA GLU A 108 1.11 12.65 9.59
C GLU A 108 0.63 14.00 10.11
N VAL A 109 1.56 14.83 10.59
CA VAL A 109 1.26 16.19 11.07
C VAL A 109 0.68 17.04 9.94
N LEU A 110 1.31 17.04 8.76
CA LEU A 110 0.83 17.79 7.60
C LEU A 110 -0.55 17.34 7.14
N LEU A 111 -0.80 16.03 7.09
CA LEU A 111 -2.09 15.47 6.71
C LEU A 111 -3.19 15.77 7.73
N THR A 112 -2.86 15.73 9.01
CA THR A 112 -3.79 16.06 10.09
C THR A 112 -4.12 17.55 10.06
N TYR A 113 -3.10 18.41 9.84
CA TYR A 113 -3.30 19.84 9.67
C TYR A 113 -4.19 20.15 8.47
N ALA A 114 -3.91 19.56 7.31
CA ALA A 114 -4.69 19.78 6.10
C ALA A 114 -6.16 19.35 6.29
N GLU A 115 -6.41 18.19 6.89
CA GLU A 115 -7.78 17.72 7.17
C GLU A 115 -8.51 18.64 8.15
N ALA A 116 -7.87 19.03 9.25
CA ALA A 116 -8.46 19.93 10.24
C ALA A 116 -8.76 21.32 9.64
N ARG A 117 -7.86 21.83 8.79
CA ARG A 117 -8.07 23.13 8.13
C ARG A 117 -9.22 23.07 7.12
N ILE A 118 -9.34 22.01 6.33
CA ILE A 118 -10.49 21.82 5.44
C ILE A 118 -11.80 21.78 6.24
N GLN A 119 -11.81 21.11 7.40
CA GLN A 119 -12.99 21.06 8.26
C GLN A 119 -13.41 22.45 8.76
N ASN A 120 -12.45 23.31 9.08
CA ASN A 120 -12.70 24.63 9.65
C ASN A 120 -12.90 25.71 8.58
N SER A 121 -12.05 25.77 7.57
CA SER A 121 -11.93 26.90 6.65
C SER A 121 -12.11 26.53 5.16
N GLY A 122 -12.21 25.25 4.84
CA GLY A 122 -12.28 24.79 3.46
C GLY A 122 -10.91 24.61 2.80
N TRP A 123 -10.94 24.46 1.47
CA TRP A 123 -9.74 24.29 0.65
C TRP A 123 -9.08 25.66 0.40
N ASP A 124 -7.87 25.84 0.86
CA ASP A 124 -7.11 27.08 0.72
C ASP A 124 -5.63 26.83 0.41
N THR A 125 -4.85 27.91 0.27
CA THR A 125 -3.42 27.85 -0.06
C THR A 125 -2.57 27.15 0.99
N GLU A 126 -2.97 27.18 2.26
CA GLU A 126 -2.25 26.50 3.33
C GLU A 126 -2.44 24.98 3.26
N VAL A 127 -3.66 24.55 2.93
CA VAL A 127 -3.94 23.13 2.64
C VAL A 127 -3.13 22.65 1.44
N GLN A 128 -3.13 23.44 0.36
CA GLN A 128 -2.37 23.13 -0.85
C GLN A 128 -0.88 23.00 -0.55
N LYS A 129 -0.33 23.96 0.20
CA LYS A 129 1.08 23.93 0.60
C LYS A 129 1.43 22.68 1.39
N ALA A 130 0.65 22.36 2.42
CA ALA A 130 0.90 21.19 3.26
C ALA A 130 0.87 19.87 2.46
N LEU A 131 -0.04 19.76 1.49
CA LEU A 131 -0.14 18.58 0.64
C LEU A 131 0.94 18.54 -0.44
N ASN A 132 1.31 19.69 -1.00
CA ASN A 132 2.38 19.77 -2.00
C ASN A 132 3.74 19.43 -1.39
N ASP A 133 4.03 19.87 -0.15
CA ASP A 133 5.25 19.48 0.58
C ASP A 133 5.41 17.94 0.67
N LEU A 134 4.29 17.20 0.79
CA LEU A 134 4.31 15.74 0.76
C LEU A 134 4.50 15.18 -0.66
N ARG A 135 3.83 15.79 -1.63
CA ARG A 135 3.78 15.30 -3.01
C ARG A 135 5.09 15.57 -3.74
N ASP A 136 5.73 16.72 -3.49
CA ASP A 136 7.06 17.07 -4.03
C ASP A 136 8.11 16.04 -3.65
N ARG A 137 8.13 15.60 -2.41
CA ARG A 137 9.03 14.54 -1.94
C ARG A 137 8.92 13.25 -2.76
N CYS A 138 7.72 12.98 -3.28
CA CYS A 138 7.39 11.77 -4.03
C CYS A 138 7.41 11.97 -5.55
N GLY A 139 7.71 13.18 -6.02
CA GLY A 139 7.66 13.52 -7.45
C GLY A 139 6.24 13.45 -8.03
N MET A 140 5.23 13.70 -7.20
CA MET A 140 3.82 13.71 -7.62
C MET A 140 3.43 15.13 -8.06
N PRO A 141 2.51 15.28 -9.01
CA PRO A 141 2.00 16.58 -9.41
C PRO A 141 1.37 17.34 -8.24
N ASP A 142 1.42 18.66 -8.29
CA ASP A 142 0.75 19.52 -7.33
C ASP A 142 -0.75 19.21 -7.21
N VAL A 143 -1.29 19.50 -6.03
CA VAL A 143 -2.73 19.38 -5.81
C VAL A 143 -3.50 20.43 -6.60
N PRO A 144 -4.79 20.20 -6.90
CA PRO A 144 -5.64 21.19 -7.55
C PRO A 144 -5.69 22.52 -6.77
N THR A 145 -5.70 23.63 -7.47
CA THR A 145 -5.82 24.97 -6.85
C THR A 145 -7.20 25.24 -6.23
N THR A 146 -8.22 24.51 -6.70
CA THR A 146 -9.61 24.61 -6.20
C THR A 146 -10.20 23.22 -6.03
N MET A 147 -11.15 23.09 -5.11
CA MET A 147 -11.96 21.89 -4.93
C MET A 147 -13.44 22.26 -5.10
N PRO A 148 -14.26 21.41 -5.77
CA PRO A 148 -15.65 21.71 -6.03
C PRO A 148 -16.50 21.82 -4.74
N SER A 149 -16.15 21.04 -3.71
CA SER A 149 -16.85 21.05 -2.43
C SER A 149 -15.92 20.68 -1.27
N LYS A 150 -16.38 20.95 -0.06
CA LYS A 150 -15.70 20.54 1.17
C LYS A 150 -15.61 19.01 1.29
N GLU A 151 -16.65 18.31 0.86
CA GLU A 151 -16.72 16.84 0.85
C GLU A 151 -15.66 16.26 -0.07
N GLU A 152 -15.49 16.82 -1.25
CA GLU A 152 -14.45 16.38 -2.19
C GLU A 152 -13.03 16.70 -1.69
N ALA A 153 -12.85 17.86 -1.09
CA ALA A 153 -11.59 18.20 -0.43
C ALA A 153 -11.23 17.22 0.70
N LEU A 154 -12.20 16.87 1.53
CA LEU A 154 -12.01 15.86 2.58
C LEU A 154 -11.74 14.46 2.00
N ALA A 155 -12.45 14.08 0.95
CA ALA A 155 -12.20 12.80 0.28
C ALA A 155 -10.78 12.74 -0.29
N PHE A 156 -10.31 13.84 -0.87
CA PHE A 156 -8.96 13.96 -1.41
C PHE A 156 -7.89 13.79 -0.32
N VAL A 157 -7.95 14.57 0.76
CA VAL A 157 -6.93 14.50 1.83
C VAL A 157 -6.96 13.16 2.56
N ARG A 158 -8.12 12.56 2.74
CA ARG A 158 -8.26 11.22 3.34
C ARG A 158 -7.67 10.13 2.46
N ASN A 159 -7.79 10.27 1.13
CA ASN A 159 -7.12 9.36 0.20
C ASN A 159 -5.60 9.57 0.22
N GLU A 160 -5.13 10.82 0.24
CA GLU A 160 -3.71 11.13 0.36
C GLU A 160 -3.12 10.53 1.65
N ARG A 161 -3.84 10.68 2.78
CA ARG A 161 -3.48 10.08 4.06
C ARG A 161 -3.42 8.55 3.99
N ARG A 162 -4.37 7.92 3.34
CA ARG A 162 -4.38 6.46 3.17
C ARG A 162 -3.18 5.96 2.40
N ILE A 163 -2.75 6.68 1.37
CA ILE A 163 -1.60 6.32 0.53
C ILE A 163 -0.30 6.57 1.31
N GLU A 164 -0.16 7.75 1.88
CA GLU A 164 1.06 8.18 2.56
C GLU A 164 1.37 7.36 3.81
N LEU A 165 0.35 7.06 4.63
CA LEU A 165 0.49 6.33 5.89
C LEU A 165 0.15 4.84 5.77
N ALA A 166 0.18 4.30 4.55
CA ALA A 166 -0.01 2.87 4.34
C ALA A 166 1.03 2.05 5.14
N ALA A 167 0.58 0.99 5.80
CA ALA A 167 1.37 0.11 6.68
C ALA A 167 1.90 0.75 7.99
N GLU A 168 1.41 1.95 8.37
CA GLU A 168 1.82 2.62 9.61
C GLU A 168 0.76 2.54 10.74
N GLY A 169 -0.21 1.67 10.62
CA GLY A 169 -1.21 1.42 11.67
C GLY A 169 -2.40 2.38 11.69
N HIS A 170 -2.32 3.54 11.04
CA HIS A 170 -3.32 4.62 11.14
C HIS A 170 -4.69 4.29 10.54
N ARG A 171 -4.76 3.36 9.56
CA ARG A 171 -5.97 3.13 8.76
C ARG A 171 -7.18 2.73 9.60
N PHE A 172 -6.99 1.92 10.62
CA PHE A 172 -8.07 1.45 11.48
C PHE A 172 -8.76 2.61 12.20
N ASP A 173 -7.97 3.49 12.82
CA ASP A 173 -8.50 4.64 13.55
C ASP A 173 -9.10 5.69 12.60
N ASP A 174 -8.47 5.90 11.45
CA ASP A 174 -8.97 6.81 10.43
C ASP A 174 -10.37 6.43 9.95
N ILE A 175 -10.61 5.18 9.55
CA ILE A 175 -11.93 4.76 9.08
C ILE A 175 -13.00 4.86 10.15
N ARG A 176 -12.65 4.66 11.43
CA ARG A 176 -13.56 4.80 12.56
C ARG A 176 -13.97 6.25 12.78
N ARG A 177 -13.01 7.18 12.81
CA ARG A 177 -13.29 8.61 13.01
C ARG A 177 -14.02 9.26 11.84
N TYR A 178 -13.98 8.67 10.63
CA TYR A 178 -14.72 9.17 9.47
C TYR A 178 -16.21 8.82 9.49
N GLY A 179 -16.65 7.99 10.43
CA GLY A 179 -18.06 7.64 10.64
C GLY A 179 -18.50 6.35 9.95
N ASN A 180 -19.70 5.92 10.33
CA ASN A 180 -20.22 4.60 9.93
C ASN A 180 -20.39 4.43 8.42
N ASP A 181 -20.84 5.47 7.72
CA ASP A 181 -21.04 5.41 6.26
C ASP A 181 -19.69 5.20 5.53
N TYR A 182 -18.64 5.87 6.01
CA TYR A 182 -17.31 5.68 5.47
C TYR A 182 -16.78 4.29 5.80
N CYS A 183 -16.94 3.83 7.05
CA CYS A 183 -16.58 2.48 7.47
C CYS A 183 -17.24 1.41 6.60
N SER A 184 -18.54 1.53 6.40
CA SER A 184 -19.32 0.61 5.56
C SER A 184 -18.75 0.53 4.15
N LYS A 185 -18.53 1.69 3.51
CA LYS A 185 -17.94 1.74 2.16
C LYS A 185 -16.52 1.20 2.08
N ALA A 186 -15.71 1.46 3.11
CA ALA A 186 -14.31 1.05 3.14
C ALA A 186 -14.10 -0.44 3.42
N MET A 187 -15.01 -1.04 4.20
CA MET A 187 -14.89 -2.41 4.71
C MET A 187 -15.73 -3.43 3.97
N ASN A 188 -16.76 -2.98 3.23
CA ASN A 188 -17.60 -3.87 2.45
C ASN A 188 -16.98 -4.18 1.08
N GLY A 189 -17.26 -5.37 0.60
CA GLY A 189 -16.88 -5.81 -0.71
C GLY A 189 -16.10 -7.12 -0.73
N PRO A 190 -15.83 -7.64 -1.90
CA PRO A 190 -15.10 -8.89 -2.06
C PRO A 190 -13.62 -8.71 -1.73
N SER A 191 -13.07 -9.69 -1.05
CA SER A 191 -11.62 -9.88 -0.92
C SER A 191 -11.21 -10.97 -1.92
N TYR A 192 -10.23 -10.68 -2.75
CA TYR A 192 -9.77 -11.59 -3.80
C TYR A 192 -8.46 -12.23 -3.42
N ALA A 193 -8.37 -13.54 -3.64
CA ALA A 193 -7.09 -14.21 -3.70
C ALA A 193 -6.33 -13.81 -4.99
N PRO A 194 -5.01 -14.00 -5.04
CA PRO A 194 -4.20 -13.66 -6.21
C PRO A 194 -4.63 -14.36 -7.52
N ASN A 195 -5.24 -15.53 -7.42
CA ASN A 195 -5.79 -16.25 -8.55
C ASN A 195 -7.14 -15.67 -9.07
N GLY A 196 -7.63 -14.60 -8.45
CA GLY A 196 -8.88 -13.93 -8.83
C GLY A 196 -10.15 -14.52 -8.20
N TYR A 197 -10.03 -15.57 -7.39
CA TYR A 197 -11.19 -16.10 -6.66
C TYR A 197 -11.57 -15.20 -5.50
N VAL A 198 -12.87 -15.04 -5.29
CA VAL A 198 -13.41 -14.37 -4.12
C VAL A 198 -13.17 -15.25 -2.90
N VAL A 199 -12.37 -14.76 -1.95
CA VAL A 199 -12.09 -15.48 -0.71
C VAL A 199 -13.18 -15.20 0.32
N ILE A 200 -13.58 -13.95 0.46
CA ILE A 200 -14.57 -13.51 1.43
C ILE A 200 -15.33 -12.32 0.86
N ASN A 201 -16.65 -12.31 0.99
CA ASN A 201 -17.46 -11.11 0.92
C ASN A 201 -17.50 -10.50 2.31
N LYS A 202 -16.76 -9.42 2.52
CA LYS A 202 -16.78 -8.70 3.79
C LYS A 202 -18.07 -7.89 3.87
N VAL A 203 -18.81 -8.10 4.94
CA VAL A 203 -19.97 -7.29 5.31
C VAL A 203 -19.63 -6.59 6.62
N TRP A 204 -19.60 -5.28 6.57
CA TRP A 204 -19.41 -4.47 7.77
C TRP A 204 -20.70 -4.43 8.59
N ASP A 205 -20.62 -4.77 9.86
CA ASP A 205 -21.74 -4.64 10.81
C ASP A 205 -21.44 -3.50 11.78
N ASN A 206 -22.27 -2.47 11.76
CA ASN A 206 -22.12 -1.30 12.64
C ASN A 206 -22.11 -1.66 14.13
N ARG A 207 -22.69 -2.80 14.51
CA ARG A 207 -22.66 -3.29 15.89
C ARG A 207 -21.25 -3.65 16.35
N LEU A 208 -20.37 -4.05 15.44
CA LEU A 208 -18.97 -4.33 15.76
C LEU A 208 -18.18 -3.08 16.16
N MET A 209 -18.59 -1.91 15.67
CA MET A 209 -18.00 -0.63 16.09
C MET A 209 -18.23 -0.33 17.56
N LEU A 210 -19.42 -0.62 18.07
CA LEU A 210 -19.77 -0.39 19.47
C LEU A 210 -19.02 -1.34 20.41
N SER A 211 -18.76 -2.56 19.99
CA SER A 211 -18.03 -3.54 20.82
C SER A 211 -16.54 -3.20 20.96
N LEU A 212 -15.96 -2.50 19.98
CA LEU A 212 -14.55 -2.08 20.01
C LEU A 212 -14.31 -0.79 20.81
N ILE A 213 -15.38 -0.05 21.15
CA ILE A 213 -15.29 1.16 22.00
C ILE A 213 -15.20 0.77 23.50
N HIS A 214 -15.52 -0.47 23.84
CA HIS A 214 -15.54 -0.97 25.21
C HIS A 214 -14.37 -1.91 25.57
N ILE A 215 -13.34 -1.97 24.71
CA ILE A 215 -12.05 -2.56 25.00
C ILE A 215 -11.02 -1.45 25.16
#